data_926a0c65330b2d3f4c0b0db1dfa69e51
#
_entry.id   926a0c65330b2d3f4c0b0db1dfa69e51
#
_cell.length_a   1.000
_cell.length_b   1.000
_cell.length_c   1.000
_cell.angle_alpha   90.00
_cell.angle_beta   90.00
_cell.angle_gamma   90.00
#
_symmetry.space_group_name_H-M   'P 1'
#
loop_
_entity.id
_entity.type
_entity.pdbx_description
1 polymer ?
#
loop_
_entity_poly.entity_id
_entity_poly.type
_entity_poly.pdbx_seq_one_letter_code
_entity_poly.pdbx_strand_id
1 'polypeptide(L)'
;MPDSARLTAYSAVSTSLALHSDRRLGELVDAALPLGSGIGGRSALLEVGGKPVFVKRVPLTEVERLPEHARSTANLFGIPTFCQYGVGGGPGFGAWRELAVHTMTTNWVLGGEYEGVPLMYHWRVLPGTAALPEELADVERVVAYWGGSPDVRRRIDALQQSTASLALFLEYIPRTLDEWLTEQTEAGEEGADRACSLVERELEAGTSFMNARGLLHFDAHFQNILVDGRRLYFADYGLAISSRFDLAPSETGFFERHRTYDRCYTRSWLVNSLITKVYGYGREKREALIRACAAGEEPPDGPQKARAVLSRHAPLAAVMTDFYVKVQDEDRETPYPAEALHRALQADRTRRG
;
A
#
# COMPACT_ATOMS: atom_id res chain seq x y z
N MET A 1 -5.69 13.02 -21.40
CA MET A 1 -4.31 12.95 -21.95
C MET A 1 -3.38 12.93 -20.77
N PRO A 2 -2.43 11.97 -20.70
CA PRO A 2 -1.45 11.96 -19.61
C PRO A 2 -0.69 13.28 -19.56
N ASP A 3 -0.26 13.66 -18.34
CA ASP A 3 0.52 14.88 -18.15
C ASP A 3 1.80 14.81 -18.96
N SER A 4 1.93 15.67 -19.97
CA SER A 4 3.09 15.69 -20.89
C SER A 4 4.42 15.90 -20.16
N ALA A 5 4.40 16.63 -19.03
CA ALA A 5 5.59 16.85 -18.21
C ALA A 5 6.06 15.57 -17.52
N ARG A 6 5.12 14.73 -17.02
CA ARG A 6 5.42 13.42 -16.44
C ARG A 6 6.01 12.48 -17.50
N LEU A 7 5.44 12.44 -18.71
CA LEU A 7 5.96 11.58 -19.79
C LEU A 7 7.34 12.01 -20.25
N THR A 8 7.60 13.33 -20.36
CA THR A 8 8.92 13.86 -20.69
C THR A 8 9.94 13.49 -19.61
N ALA A 9 9.60 13.65 -18.34
CA ALA A 9 10.43 13.24 -17.21
C ALA A 9 10.71 11.73 -17.24
N TYR A 10 9.67 10.91 -17.51
CA TYR A 10 9.82 9.47 -17.64
C TYR A 10 10.86 9.09 -18.70
N SER A 11 10.74 9.63 -19.93
CA SER A 11 11.67 9.32 -21.01
C SER A 11 13.11 9.72 -20.66
N ALA A 12 13.31 10.91 -20.10
CA ALA A 12 14.64 11.42 -19.77
C ALA A 12 15.30 10.59 -18.66
N VAL A 13 14.60 10.37 -17.54
CA VAL A 13 15.13 9.65 -16.37
C VAL A 13 15.34 8.17 -16.69
N SER A 14 14.34 7.52 -17.30
CA SER A 14 14.42 6.11 -17.70
C SER A 14 15.61 5.84 -18.62
N THR A 15 15.81 6.69 -19.65
CA THR A 15 16.94 6.58 -20.56
C THR A 15 18.28 6.78 -19.84
N SER A 16 18.38 7.80 -18.99
CA SER A 16 19.60 8.05 -18.22
C SER A 16 19.99 6.85 -17.36
N LEU A 17 19.04 6.29 -16.60
CA LEU A 17 19.28 5.14 -15.73
C LEU A 17 19.60 3.87 -16.52
N ALA A 18 18.96 3.66 -17.68
CA ALA A 18 19.20 2.49 -18.52
C ALA A 18 20.61 2.42 -19.11
N LEU A 19 21.24 3.58 -19.33
CA LEU A 19 22.60 3.68 -19.89
C LEU A 19 23.72 3.44 -18.87
N HIS A 20 23.41 3.38 -17.58
CA HIS A 20 24.40 3.06 -16.54
C HIS A 20 24.63 1.55 -16.41
N SER A 21 25.88 1.16 -16.17
CA SER A 21 26.24 -0.19 -15.75
C SER A 21 25.72 -0.47 -14.32
N ASP A 22 25.58 -1.75 -13.95
CA ASP A 22 25.14 -2.15 -12.60
C ASP A 22 26.06 -1.58 -11.52
N ARG A 23 27.40 -1.59 -11.77
CA ARG A 23 28.38 -0.97 -10.87
C ARG A 23 28.08 0.51 -10.66
N ARG A 24 27.85 1.26 -11.75
CA ARG A 24 27.59 2.70 -11.67
C ARG A 24 26.26 3.01 -10.99
N LEU A 25 25.22 2.23 -11.28
CA LEU A 25 23.93 2.37 -10.57
C LEU A 25 24.05 2.05 -9.08
N GLY A 26 24.81 1.02 -8.71
CA GLY A 26 25.11 0.70 -7.32
C GLY A 26 25.79 1.87 -6.60
N GLU A 27 26.84 2.44 -7.18
CA GLU A 27 27.54 3.61 -6.65
C GLU A 27 26.61 4.83 -6.46
N LEU A 28 25.72 5.08 -7.41
CA LEU A 28 24.73 6.17 -7.33
C LEU A 28 23.71 5.93 -6.21
N VAL A 29 23.21 4.70 -6.08
CA VAL A 29 22.24 4.34 -5.04
C VAL A 29 22.88 4.38 -3.65
N ASP A 30 24.12 3.94 -3.52
CA ASP A 30 24.85 3.96 -2.24
C ASP A 30 25.19 5.38 -1.78
N ALA A 31 25.39 6.32 -2.74
CA ALA A 31 25.63 7.74 -2.48
C ALA A 31 24.34 8.58 -2.32
N ALA A 32 23.16 8.01 -2.61
CA ALA A 32 21.89 8.72 -2.53
C ALA A 32 21.50 9.09 -1.11
N LEU A 33 20.73 10.17 -0.93
CA LEU A 33 20.26 10.65 0.38
C LEU A 33 19.30 9.61 0.99
N PRO A 34 19.61 9.01 2.16
CA PRO A 34 18.71 8.08 2.81
C PRO A 34 17.41 8.75 3.23
N LEU A 35 16.27 8.14 2.93
CA LEU A 35 14.93 8.57 3.38
C LEU A 35 14.37 7.73 4.53
N GLY A 36 15.02 6.62 4.85
CA GLY A 36 14.62 5.71 5.92
C GLY A 36 14.61 4.24 5.48
N SER A 37 14.22 3.37 6.41
CA SER A 37 13.95 1.96 6.16
C SER A 37 12.55 1.64 6.67
N GLY A 38 11.74 0.95 5.87
CA GLY A 38 10.41 0.45 6.23
C GLY A 38 10.29 -1.04 5.92
N ILE A 39 9.13 -1.62 6.19
CA ILE A 39 8.85 -3.06 5.97
C ILE A 39 9.16 -3.48 4.52
N GLY A 40 9.08 -2.56 3.55
CA GLY A 40 9.38 -2.81 2.14
C GLY A 40 10.84 -2.66 1.71
N GLY A 41 11.81 -2.37 2.62
CA GLY A 41 13.23 -2.23 2.29
C GLY A 41 13.80 -0.84 2.63
N ARG A 42 15.04 -0.56 2.14
CA ARG A 42 15.68 0.76 2.30
C ARG A 42 15.24 1.70 1.18
N SER A 43 14.97 2.94 1.54
CA SER A 43 14.63 3.99 0.58
C SER A 43 15.66 5.12 0.60
N ALA A 44 15.86 5.73 -0.57
CA ALA A 44 16.76 6.86 -0.76
C ALA A 44 16.23 7.81 -1.84
N LEU A 45 16.67 9.04 -1.81
CA LEU A 45 16.41 10.04 -2.82
C LEU A 45 17.65 10.25 -3.69
N LEU A 46 17.51 9.99 -4.97
CA LEU A 46 18.53 10.18 -5.99
C LEU A 46 18.12 11.35 -6.89
N GLU A 47 19.07 12.15 -7.35
CA GLU A 47 18.83 13.13 -8.40
C GLU A 47 19.33 12.61 -9.75
N VAL A 48 18.46 12.61 -10.77
CA VAL A 48 18.78 12.20 -12.14
C VAL A 48 18.34 13.29 -13.12
N GLY A 49 19.29 13.96 -13.74
CA GLY A 49 18.99 15.04 -14.70
C GLY A 49 18.16 16.18 -14.11
N GLY A 50 18.42 16.56 -12.85
CA GLY A 50 17.67 17.59 -12.14
C GLY A 50 16.27 17.15 -11.66
N LYS A 51 15.96 15.84 -11.71
CA LYS A 51 14.70 15.27 -11.22
C LYS A 51 14.93 14.40 -9.99
N PRO A 52 14.14 14.57 -8.93
CA PRO A 52 14.18 13.68 -7.78
C PRO A 52 13.59 12.31 -8.15
N VAL A 53 14.29 11.26 -7.77
CA VAL A 53 13.93 9.86 -8.03
C VAL A 53 13.93 9.13 -6.68
N PHE A 54 12.80 8.55 -6.31
CA PHE A 54 12.70 7.70 -5.14
C PHE A 54 13.27 6.32 -5.50
N VAL A 55 14.23 5.87 -4.71
CA VAL A 55 14.84 4.55 -4.90
C VAL A 55 14.43 3.65 -3.75
N LYS A 56 13.76 2.53 -4.05
CA LYS A 56 13.43 1.48 -3.08
C LYS A 56 14.28 0.24 -3.38
N ARG A 57 14.99 -0.25 -2.36
CA ARG A 57 15.76 -1.51 -2.47
C ARG A 57 15.00 -2.62 -1.73
N VAL A 58 14.47 -3.56 -2.48
CA VAL A 58 13.74 -4.73 -1.97
C VAL A 58 14.72 -5.92 -1.91
N PRO A 59 14.94 -6.57 -0.76
CA PRO A 59 15.79 -7.76 -0.69
C PRO A 59 15.32 -8.83 -1.68
N LEU A 60 16.27 -9.42 -2.41
CA LEU A 60 16.00 -10.47 -3.39
C LEU A 60 16.73 -11.75 -2.95
N THR A 61 15.96 -12.75 -2.57
CA THR A 61 16.48 -14.01 -2.04
C THR A 61 17.15 -14.86 -3.13
N GLU A 62 18.01 -15.78 -2.72
CA GLU A 62 18.65 -16.72 -3.66
C GLU A 62 17.60 -17.59 -4.38
N VAL A 63 16.51 -17.96 -3.71
CA VAL A 63 15.39 -18.70 -4.34
C VAL A 63 14.76 -17.89 -5.47
N GLU A 64 14.50 -16.59 -5.26
CA GLU A 64 13.94 -15.70 -6.26
C GLU A 64 14.90 -15.44 -7.44
N ARG A 65 16.21 -15.64 -7.24
CA ARG A 65 17.27 -15.46 -8.26
C ARG A 65 17.52 -16.67 -9.12
N LEU A 66 17.01 -17.83 -8.76
CA LEU A 66 17.14 -19.02 -9.61
C LEU A 66 16.58 -18.73 -11.00
N PRO A 67 17.21 -19.21 -12.08
CA PRO A 67 16.75 -18.95 -13.46
C PRO A 67 15.27 -19.28 -13.69
N GLU A 68 14.79 -20.37 -13.12
CA GLU A 68 13.40 -20.84 -13.19
C GLU A 68 12.41 -19.96 -12.41
N HIS A 69 12.90 -19.19 -11.42
CA HIS A 69 12.10 -18.29 -10.58
C HIS A 69 12.25 -16.81 -10.95
N ALA A 70 13.15 -16.49 -11.87
CA ALA A 70 13.40 -15.10 -12.27
C ALA A 70 12.11 -14.46 -12.84
N ARG A 71 11.65 -13.40 -12.20
CA ARG A 71 10.37 -12.69 -12.46
C ARG A 71 9.10 -13.52 -12.25
N SER A 72 9.18 -14.65 -11.56
CA SER A 72 8.00 -15.42 -11.18
C SER A 72 7.12 -14.65 -10.19
N THR A 73 5.83 -14.64 -10.44
CA THR A 73 4.82 -14.08 -9.52
C THR A 73 4.16 -15.16 -8.65
N ALA A 74 4.66 -16.41 -8.71
CA ALA A 74 4.22 -17.48 -7.83
C ALA A 74 4.61 -17.22 -6.37
N ASN A 75 3.89 -17.80 -5.44
CA ASN A 75 4.21 -17.80 -4.01
C ASN A 75 5.29 -18.84 -3.74
N LEU A 76 6.57 -18.50 -4.04
CA LEU A 76 7.70 -19.44 -4.02
C LEU A 76 7.99 -20.05 -2.64
N PHE A 77 7.58 -19.40 -1.57
CA PHE A 77 7.80 -19.85 -0.21
C PHE A 77 6.57 -20.52 0.41
N GLY A 78 5.42 -20.52 -0.27
CA GLY A 78 4.19 -21.04 0.30
C GLY A 78 3.61 -20.22 1.44
N ILE A 79 3.86 -18.90 1.45
CA ILE A 79 3.41 -17.98 2.51
C ILE A 79 1.89 -18.07 2.64
N PRO A 80 1.35 -18.28 3.86
CA PRO A 80 -0.08 -18.34 4.09
C PRO A 80 -0.79 -17.05 3.63
N THR A 81 -1.96 -17.19 3.03
CA THR A 81 -2.69 -16.05 2.45
C THR A 81 -3.10 -15.00 3.49
N PHE A 82 -3.30 -15.37 4.76
CA PHE A 82 -3.61 -14.43 5.83
C PHE A 82 -2.45 -13.45 6.13
N CYS A 83 -1.21 -13.77 5.75
CA CYS A 83 -0.08 -12.83 5.82
C CYS A 83 -0.28 -11.60 4.91
N GLN A 84 -1.23 -11.66 3.97
CA GLN A 84 -1.61 -10.55 3.09
C GLN A 84 -2.17 -9.35 3.86
N TYR A 85 -2.71 -9.57 5.07
CA TYR A 85 -3.22 -8.47 5.89
C TYR A 85 -2.15 -7.55 6.47
N GLY A 86 -0.87 -7.93 6.41
CA GLY A 86 0.29 -7.08 6.77
C GLY A 86 0.42 -6.68 8.23
N VAL A 87 -0.49 -7.14 9.08
CA VAL A 87 -0.56 -6.74 10.48
C VAL A 87 0.63 -7.30 11.25
N GLY A 88 1.32 -6.45 12.02
CA GLY A 88 2.45 -6.88 12.87
C GLY A 88 3.75 -7.17 12.12
N GLY A 89 3.86 -6.76 10.87
CA GLY A 89 5.01 -7.01 10.01
C GLY A 89 4.89 -8.35 9.26
N GLY A 90 4.74 -8.29 7.93
CA GLY A 90 4.64 -9.47 7.08
C GLY A 90 5.95 -9.81 6.37
N PRO A 91 6.22 -11.10 6.07
CA PRO A 91 7.41 -11.51 5.33
C PRO A 91 7.38 -11.11 3.84
N GLY A 92 6.25 -10.55 3.37
CA GLY A 92 5.99 -10.27 1.95
C GLY A 92 5.88 -11.53 1.10
N PHE A 93 5.44 -11.37 -0.15
CA PHE A 93 5.22 -12.50 -1.07
C PHE A 93 6.24 -12.57 -2.20
N GLY A 94 7.21 -11.66 -2.24
CA GLY A 94 8.30 -11.69 -3.20
C GLY A 94 8.54 -10.37 -3.93
N ALA A 95 9.82 -10.07 -4.19
CA ALA A 95 10.24 -8.86 -4.89
C ALA A 95 9.71 -8.80 -6.33
N TRP A 96 9.54 -9.95 -6.98
CA TRP A 96 9.04 -10.02 -8.35
C TRP A 96 7.56 -9.65 -8.47
N ARG A 97 6.74 -9.90 -7.43
CA ARG A 97 5.34 -9.44 -7.40
C ARG A 97 5.28 -7.91 -7.35
N GLU A 98 6.10 -7.28 -6.51
CA GLU A 98 6.18 -5.82 -6.42
C GLU A 98 6.62 -5.21 -7.75
N LEU A 99 7.67 -5.76 -8.39
CA LEU A 99 8.09 -5.34 -9.73
C LEU A 99 6.97 -5.48 -10.78
N ALA A 100 6.25 -6.60 -10.75
CA ALA A 100 5.16 -6.84 -11.69
C ALA A 100 4.05 -5.79 -11.55
N VAL A 101 3.68 -5.41 -10.32
CA VAL A 101 2.69 -4.36 -10.08
C VAL A 101 3.21 -3.01 -10.55
N HIS A 102 4.44 -2.62 -10.22
CA HIS A 102 5.02 -1.37 -10.73
C HIS A 102 5.07 -1.31 -12.24
N THR A 103 5.33 -2.45 -12.90
CA THR A 103 5.28 -2.54 -14.37
C THR A 103 3.85 -2.31 -14.89
N MET A 104 2.85 -2.97 -14.29
CA MET A 104 1.46 -2.82 -14.69
C MET A 104 0.97 -1.38 -14.48
N THR A 105 1.22 -0.80 -13.32
CA THR A 105 0.76 0.55 -12.95
C THR A 105 1.42 1.63 -13.79
N THR A 106 2.73 1.52 -14.07
CA THR A 106 3.43 2.40 -14.99
C THR A 106 2.82 2.35 -16.40
N ASN A 107 2.51 1.15 -16.90
CA ASN A 107 1.87 1.01 -18.20
C ASN A 107 0.48 1.67 -18.26
N TRP A 108 -0.28 1.69 -17.16
CA TRP A 108 -1.55 2.42 -17.12
C TRP A 108 -1.36 3.94 -17.27
N VAL A 109 -0.31 4.49 -16.63
CA VAL A 109 0.00 5.92 -16.82
C VAL A 109 0.45 6.20 -18.25
N LEU A 110 1.37 5.40 -18.79
CA LEU A 110 1.90 5.57 -20.15
C LEU A 110 0.81 5.40 -21.22
N GLY A 111 -0.15 4.50 -20.96
CA GLY A 111 -1.33 4.29 -21.82
C GLY A 111 -2.42 5.33 -21.64
N GLY A 112 -2.30 6.25 -20.68
CA GLY A 112 -3.33 7.26 -20.40
C GLY A 112 -4.60 6.70 -19.75
N GLU A 113 -4.52 5.52 -19.13
CA GLU A 113 -5.67 4.83 -18.54
C GLU A 113 -5.94 5.30 -17.10
N TYR A 114 -4.88 5.49 -16.31
CA TYR A 114 -4.96 5.95 -14.92
C TYR A 114 -3.64 6.59 -14.47
N GLU A 115 -3.72 7.76 -13.86
CA GLU A 115 -2.55 8.55 -13.47
C GLU A 115 -2.26 8.56 -11.96
N GLY A 116 -3.13 7.97 -11.14
CA GLY A 116 -3.04 7.98 -9.68
C GLY A 116 -2.08 6.92 -9.12
N VAL A 117 -0.93 6.74 -9.75
CA VAL A 117 0.16 5.85 -9.34
C VAL A 117 1.50 6.48 -9.68
N PRO A 118 2.58 6.27 -8.90
CA PRO A 118 3.92 6.71 -9.27
C PRO A 118 4.43 5.95 -10.49
N LEU A 119 5.15 6.64 -11.37
CA LEU A 119 5.87 6.00 -12.49
C LEU A 119 7.09 5.24 -11.97
N MET A 120 7.32 4.03 -12.46
CA MET A 120 8.60 3.35 -12.33
C MET A 120 9.46 3.70 -13.54
N TYR A 121 10.49 4.51 -13.33
CA TYR A 121 11.41 4.91 -14.38
C TYR A 121 12.33 3.78 -14.82
N HIS A 122 12.81 2.98 -13.86
CA HIS A 122 13.74 1.89 -14.10
C HIS A 122 13.73 0.88 -12.96
N TRP A 123 14.28 -0.29 -13.20
CA TRP A 123 14.59 -1.28 -12.16
C TRP A 123 15.89 -2.01 -12.49
N ARG A 124 16.59 -2.49 -11.47
CA ARG A 124 17.81 -3.28 -11.65
C ARG A 124 18.01 -4.22 -10.46
N VAL A 125 18.52 -5.41 -10.71
CA VAL A 125 19.08 -6.26 -9.65
C VAL A 125 20.49 -5.78 -9.38
N LEU A 126 20.74 -5.35 -8.15
CA LEU A 126 22.05 -4.85 -7.70
C LEU A 126 22.60 -5.76 -6.60
N PRO A 127 23.95 -5.92 -6.54
CA PRO A 127 24.58 -6.61 -5.44
C PRO A 127 24.38 -5.86 -4.11
N GLY A 128 24.53 -6.58 -3.01
CA GLY A 128 24.35 -6.04 -1.67
C GLY A 128 22.89 -6.16 -1.18
N THR A 129 22.78 -6.45 0.12
CA THR A 129 21.49 -6.62 0.80
C THR A 129 20.95 -5.29 1.27
N ALA A 130 19.63 -5.13 1.30
CA ALA A 130 18.98 -4.15 2.14
C ALA A 130 18.85 -4.75 3.54
N ALA A 131 19.17 -3.99 4.59
CA ALA A 131 18.88 -4.43 5.95
C ALA A 131 17.38 -4.76 6.08
N LEU A 132 17.05 -5.83 6.76
CA LEU A 132 15.65 -6.12 7.09
C LEU A 132 15.08 -5.01 7.96
N PRO A 133 13.79 -4.73 7.83
CA PRO A 133 13.09 -3.81 8.72
C PRO A 133 13.14 -4.32 10.16
N GLU A 134 13.07 -3.39 11.11
CA GLU A 134 13.15 -3.69 12.53
C GLU A 134 12.05 -4.68 12.97
N GLU A 135 10.90 -4.62 12.35
CA GLU A 135 9.75 -5.50 12.58
C GLU A 135 10.05 -6.98 12.31
N LEU A 136 11.01 -7.27 11.43
CA LEU A 136 11.46 -8.63 11.09
C LEU A 136 12.76 -9.04 11.82
N ALA A 137 13.34 -8.16 12.63
CA ALA A 137 14.61 -8.43 13.34
C ALA A 137 14.48 -9.57 14.35
N ASP A 138 13.37 -9.66 15.06
CA ASP A 138 13.04 -10.75 15.98
C ASP A 138 12.24 -11.84 15.25
N VAL A 139 12.95 -12.75 14.60
CA VAL A 139 12.37 -13.82 13.77
C VAL A 139 11.42 -14.71 14.59
N GLU A 140 11.79 -15.05 15.83
CA GLU A 140 10.97 -15.93 16.69
C GLU A 140 9.63 -15.27 17.01
N ARG A 141 9.65 -13.99 17.34
CA ARG A 141 8.43 -13.20 17.58
C ARG A 141 7.56 -13.15 16.35
N VAL A 142 8.14 -12.88 15.17
CA VAL A 142 7.38 -12.79 13.91
C VAL A 142 6.77 -14.13 13.52
N VAL A 143 7.55 -15.20 13.62
CA VAL A 143 7.07 -16.56 13.32
C VAL A 143 5.95 -16.97 14.27
N ALA A 144 6.12 -16.70 15.58
CA ALA A 144 5.08 -16.97 16.58
C ALA A 144 3.82 -16.16 16.30
N TYR A 145 3.96 -14.86 15.93
CA TYR A 145 2.84 -14.00 15.55
C TYR A 145 2.03 -14.58 14.37
N TRP A 146 2.70 -15.18 13.39
CA TRP A 146 2.08 -15.83 12.23
C TRP A 146 1.82 -17.33 12.43
N GLY A 147 1.46 -17.73 13.66
CA GLY A 147 1.00 -19.09 13.99
C GLY A 147 2.09 -20.16 13.95
N GLY A 148 3.37 -19.79 14.07
CA GLY A 148 4.47 -20.75 14.03
C GLY A 148 4.78 -21.29 12.62
N SER A 149 4.32 -20.64 11.57
CA SER A 149 4.47 -21.11 10.19
C SER A 149 5.92 -21.34 9.79
N PRO A 150 6.30 -22.57 9.38
CA PRO A 150 7.64 -22.86 8.87
C PRO A 150 7.95 -22.14 7.56
N ASP A 151 6.94 -21.81 6.78
CA ASP A 151 7.07 -21.10 5.51
C ASP A 151 7.42 -19.63 5.72
N VAL A 152 6.82 -18.99 6.73
CA VAL A 152 7.19 -17.64 7.18
C VAL A 152 8.64 -17.64 7.67
N ARG A 153 9.04 -18.61 8.48
CA ARG A 153 10.45 -18.75 8.93
C ARG A 153 11.40 -18.85 7.74
N ARG A 154 11.16 -19.80 6.84
CA ARG A 154 12.02 -19.99 5.65
C ARG A 154 12.15 -18.71 4.84
N ARG A 155 11.07 -17.94 4.70
CA ARG A 155 11.09 -16.68 3.97
C ARG A 155 11.96 -15.63 4.67
N ILE A 156 11.82 -15.46 6.00
CA ILE A 156 12.59 -14.48 6.75
C ILE A 156 14.07 -14.85 6.74
N ASP A 157 14.41 -16.12 6.96
CA ASP A 157 15.79 -16.62 6.92
C ASP A 157 16.42 -16.36 5.53
N ALA A 158 15.67 -16.61 4.46
CA ALA A 158 16.13 -16.35 3.10
C ALA A 158 16.33 -14.85 2.83
N LEU A 159 15.49 -13.98 3.38
CA LEU A 159 15.65 -12.52 3.29
C LEU A 159 16.91 -12.06 4.03
N GLN A 160 17.19 -12.58 5.22
CA GLN A 160 18.41 -12.27 5.99
C GLN A 160 19.68 -12.69 5.25
N GLN A 161 19.62 -13.79 4.50
CA GLN A 161 20.75 -14.35 3.75
C GLN A 161 20.87 -13.76 2.33
N SER A 162 19.99 -12.86 1.94
CA SER A 162 20.01 -12.29 0.59
C SER A 162 21.32 -11.55 0.32
N THR A 163 21.91 -11.76 -0.86
CA THR A 163 23.15 -11.11 -1.31
C THR A 163 22.92 -10.07 -2.40
N ALA A 164 21.67 -9.93 -2.82
CA ALA A 164 21.23 -8.97 -3.84
C ALA A 164 19.92 -8.30 -3.44
N SER A 165 19.62 -7.20 -4.09
CA SER A 165 18.35 -6.49 -3.96
C SER A 165 17.83 -6.07 -5.33
N LEU A 166 16.51 -6.01 -5.44
CA LEU A 166 15.83 -5.35 -6.52
C LEU A 166 15.77 -3.85 -6.22
N ALA A 167 16.44 -3.03 -7.00
CA ALA A 167 16.36 -1.57 -6.93
C ALA A 167 15.26 -1.09 -7.87
N LEU A 168 14.25 -0.40 -7.33
CA LEU A 168 13.16 0.23 -8.04
C LEU A 168 13.41 1.75 -8.05
N PHE A 169 13.43 2.37 -9.22
CA PHE A 169 13.62 3.81 -9.41
C PHE A 169 12.27 4.43 -9.76
N LEU A 170 11.66 5.10 -8.81
CA LEU A 170 10.27 5.53 -8.87
C LEU A 170 10.15 7.06 -8.91
N GLU A 171 9.05 7.54 -9.43
CA GLU A 171 8.66 8.94 -9.34
C GLU A 171 8.54 9.36 -7.87
N TYR A 172 9.21 10.46 -7.53
CA TYR A 172 9.15 10.99 -6.16
C TYR A 172 7.96 11.90 -5.98
N ILE A 173 7.07 11.52 -5.08
CA ILE A 173 5.94 12.33 -4.61
C ILE A 173 6.22 12.69 -3.15
N PRO A 174 6.33 13.98 -2.79
CA PRO A 174 7.00 14.37 -1.55
C PRO A 174 6.20 14.17 -0.26
N ARG A 175 4.88 13.99 -0.33
CA ARG A 175 4.02 13.91 0.86
C ARG A 175 3.17 12.66 0.87
N THR A 176 3.02 12.05 2.03
CA THR A 176 2.01 11.04 2.27
C THR A 176 0.62 11.68 2.43
N LEU A 177 -0.42 10.90 2.19
CA LEU A 177 -1.79 11.34 2.44
C LEU A 177 -2.02 11.63 3.93
N ASP A 178 -1.35 10.87 4.81
CA ASP A 178 -1.46 11.07 6.26
C ASP A 178 -0.95 12.44 6.69
N GLU A 179 0.26 12.82 6.25
CA GLU A 179 0.85 14.14 6.50
C GLU A 179 -0.01 15.26 5.93
N TRP A 180 -0.37 15.14 4.65
CA TRP A 180 -1.16 16.16 3.97
C TRP A 180 -2.55 16.36 4.60
N LEU A 181 -3.23 15.27 4.99
CA LEU A 181 -4.54 15.37 5.64
C LEU A 181 -4.43 16.03 7.02
N THR A 182 -3.33 15.82 7.74
CA THR A 182 -3.03 16.54 8.99
C THR A 182 -2.92 18.05 8.73
N GLU A 183 -2.09 18.47 7.78
CA GLU A 183 -1.95 19.88 7.40
C GLU A 183 -3.29 20.51 7.01
N GLN A 184 -4.13 19.80 6.25
CA GLN A 184 -5.43 20.34 5.81
C GLN A 184 -6.43 20.46 6.97
N THR A 185 -6.42 19.54 7.93
CA THR A 185 -7.29 19.61 9.12
C THR A 185 -6.84 20.71 10.08
N GLU A 186 -5.54 20.93 10.23
CA GLU A 186 -4.98 22.02 11.02
C GLU A 186 -5.23 23.41 10.38
N ALA A 187 -5.38 23.48 9.07
CA ALA A 187 -5.73 24.72 8.35
C ALA A 187 -7.20 25.17 8.56
N GLY A 188 -7.98 24.41 9.35
CA GLY A 188 -9.35 24.72 9.71
C GLY A 188 -10.42 24.01 8.88
N GLU A 189 -11.70 24.28 9.18
CA GLU A 189 -12.85 23.54 8.64
C GLU A 189 -12.90 23.54 7.11
N GLU A 190 -12.62 24.68 6.48
CA GLU A 190 -12.64 24.78 5.02
C GLU A 190 -11.54 23.93 4.36
N GLY A 191 -10.35 23.88 4.96
CA GLY A 191 -9.26 22.99 4.54
C GLY A 191 -9.64 21.52 4.65
N ALA A 192 -10.17 21.13 5.80
CA ALA A 192 -10.66 19.78 6.07
C ALA A 192 -11.76 19.36 5.09
N ASP A 193 -12.73 20.22 4.80
CA ASP A 193 -13.83 19.92 3.88
C ASP A 193 -13.37 19.73 2.43
N ARG A 194 -12.44 20.57 1.96
CA ARG A 194 -11.81 20.40 0.64
C ARG A 194 -11.04 19.08 0.57
N ALA A 195 -10.25 18.77 1.62
CA ALA A 195 -9.49 17.55 1.70
C ALA A 195 -10.39 16.31 1.72
N CYS A 196 -11.42 16.28 2.55
CA CYS A 196 -12.39 15.18 2.59
C CYS A 196 -13.01 14.90 1.21
N SER A 197 -13.39 15.96 0.49
CA SER A 197 -14.00 15.83 -0.84
C SER A 197 -13.03 15.25 -1.88
N LEU A 198 -11.77 15.68 -1.86
CA LEU A 198 -10.72 15.15 -2.74
C LEU A 198 -10.44 13.68 -2.41
N VAL A 199 -10.17 13.41 -1.14
CA VAL A 199 -9.74 12.06 -0.69
C VAL A 199 -10.83 11.03 -0.94
N GLU A 200 -12.09 11.31 -0.59
CA GLU A 200 -13.20 10.36 -0.82
C GLU A 200 -13.35 10.03 -2.31
N ARG A 201 -13.27 11.03 -3.19
CA ARG A 201 -13.38 10.84 -4.64
C ARG A 201 -12.22 10.03 -5.19
N GLU A 202 -10.99 10.38 -4.84
CA GLU A 202 -9.78 9.76 -5.38
C GLU A 202 -9.59 8.32 -4.86
N LEU A 203 -9.92 8.06 -3.59
CA LEU A 203 -9.91 6.69 -3.03
C LEU A 203 -10.90 5.79 -3.76
N GLU A 204 -12.12 6.28 -4.02
CA GLU A 204 -13.12 5.51 -4.76
C GLU A 204 -12.68 5.25 -6.20
N ALA A 205 -12.16 6.27 -6.90
CA ALA A 205 -11.69 6.14 -8.27
C ALA A 205 -10.52 5.15 -8.38
N GLY A 206 -9.51 5.28 -7.51
CA GLY A 206 -8.30 4.44 -7.56
C GLY A 206 -8.58 3.00 -7.21
N THR A 207 -9.27 2.74 -6.10
CA THR A 207 -9.59 1.36 -5.69
C THR A 207 -10.51 0.67 -6.68
N SER A 208 -11.48 1.39 -7.26
CA SER A 208 -12.36 0.84 -8.30
C SER A 208 -11.61 0.53 -9.59
N PHE A 209 -10.68 1.40 -10.00
CA PHE A 209 -9.87 1.18 -11.21
C PHE A 209 -8.95 -0.03 -11.05
N MET A 210 -8.17 -0.10 -9.96
CA MET A 210 -7.28 -1.22 -9.69
C MET A 210 -8.05 -2.54 -9.62
N ASN A 211 -9.16 -2.57 -8.90
CA ASN A 211 -10.00 -3.77 -8.77
C ASN A 211 -10.56 -4.23 -10.13
N ALA A 212 -11.04 -3.30 -10.97
CA ALA A 212 -11.53 -3.62 -12.33
C ALA A 212 -10.42 -4.22 -13.23
N ARG A 213 -9.15 -3.94 -12.93
CA ARG A 213 -7.97 -4.48 -13.62
C ARG A 213 -7.39 -5.73 -12.94
N GLY A 214 -8.08 -6.29 -11.93
CA GLY A 214 -7.68 -7.48 -11.23
C GLY A 214 -6.47 -7.28 -10.31
N LEU A 215 -6.30 -6.07 -9.76
CA LEU A 215 -5.29 -5.74 -8.77
C LEU A 215 -5.94 -5.36 -7.45
N LEU A 216 -5.46 -5.95 -6.36
CA LEU A 216 -5.74 -5.54 -4.99
C LEU A 216 -4.42 -5.11 -4.33
N HIS A 217 -4.45 -3.93 -3.72
CA HIS A 217 -3.27 -3.31 -3.10
C HIS A 217 -2.94 -3.94 -1.74
N PHE A 218 -3.94 -4.27 -0.97
CA PHE A 218 -3.92 -4.83 0.38
C PHE A 218 -3.32 -3.94 1.48
N ASP A 219 -2.47 -2.98 1.13
CA ASP A 219 -1.76 -2.12 2.06
C ASP A 219 -1.94 -0.62 1.77
N ALA A 220 -3.11 -0.23 1.25
CA ALA A 220 -3.44 1.15 0.89
C ALA A 220 -3.80 2.02 2.13
N HIS A 221 -2.95 1.99 3.17
CA HIS A 221 -3.05 2.92 4.28
C HIS A 221 -2.46 4.30 3.89
N PHE A 222 -2.75 5.34 4.68
CA PHE A 222 -2.47 6.70 4.28
C PHE A 222 -0.99 7.10 4.27
N GLN A 223 -0.09 6.25 4.77
CA GLN A 223 1.35 6.41 4.59
C GLN A 223 1.83 5.79 3.26
N ASN A 224 1.08 4.84 2.67
CA ASN A 224 1.35 4.23 1.36
C ASN A 224 0.56 4.89 0.21
N ILE A 225 -0.26 5.89 0.51
CA ILE A 225 -0.89 6.75 -0.48
C ILE A 225 -0.20 8.10 -0.43
N LEU A 226 0.30 8.56 -1.56
CA LEU A 226 0.99 9.84 -1.71
C LEU A 226 0.05 10.88 -2.31
N VAL A 227 0.38 12.18 -2.19
CA VAL A 227 -0.46 13.27 -2.67
C VAL A 227 0.35 14.47 -3.14
N ASP A 228 -0.09 15.09 -4.24
CA ASP A 228 0.46 16.34 -4.77
C ASP A 228 -0.45 17.56 -4.50
N GLY A 229 -1.54 17.36 -3.75
CA GLY A 229 -2.58 18.37 -3.48
C GLY A 229 -3.71 18.41 -4.50
N ARG A 230 -3.62 17.66 -5.59
CA ARG A 230 -4.65 17.57 -6.66
C ARG A 230 -5.16 16.17 -6.85
N ARG A 231 -4.32 15.16 -6.60
CA ARG A 231 -4.56 13.74 -6.88
C ARG A 231 -3.87 12.88 -5.84
N LEU A 232 -4.39 11.67 -5.65
CA LEU A 232 -3.75 10.64 -4.86
C LEU A 232 -2.93 9.70 -5.75
N TYR A 233 -1.84 9.15 -5.19
CA TYR A 233 -0.97 8.17 -5.84
C TYR A 233 -0.84 6.96 -4.94
N PHE A 234 -1.36 5.82 -5.37
CA PHE A 234 -1.21 4.54 -4.67
C PHE A 234 0.20 4.01 -4.88
N ALA A 235 0.92 3.78 -3.80
CA ALA A 235 2.34 3.41 -3.78
C ALA A 235 2.59 2.28 -2.78
N ASP A 236 3.77 1.66 -2.84
CA ASP A 236 4.17 0.51 -2.02
C ASP A 236 3.30 -0.75 -2.23
N TYR A 237 3.71 -1.56 -3.20
CA TYR A 237 2.98 -2.76 -3.60
C TYR A 237 3.53 -4.05 -2.99
N GLY A 238 4.24 -3.97 -1.88
CA GLY A 238 4.85 -5.15 -1.22
C GLY A 238 3.85 -6.24 -0.82
N LEU A 239 2.58 -5.87 -0.58
CA LEU A 239 1.48 -6.78 -0.25
C LEU A 239 0.44 -6.91 -1.38
N ALA A 240 0.67 -6.33 -2.54
CA ALA A 240 -0.32 -6.37 -3.60
C ALA A 240 -0.46 -7.78 -4.21
N ILE A 241 -1.70 -8.15 -4.58
CA ILE A 241 -2.02 -9.38 -5.29
C ILE A 241 -2.81 -9.07 -6.56
N SER A 242 -2.52 -9.79 -7.64
CA SER A 242 -3.23 -9.62 -8.90
C SER A 242 -3.76 -10.95 -9.42
N SER A 243 -4.96 -10.93 -10.01
CA SER A 243 -5.52 -12.07 -10.73
C SER A 243 -4.68 -12.49 -11.96
N ARG A 244 -3.69 -11.67 -12.32
CA ARG A 244 -2.75 -11.92 -13.43
C ARG A 244 -1.45 -12.58 -12.98
N PHE A 245 -1.29 -12.79 -11.66
CA PHE A 245 -0.15 -13.51 -11.11
C PHE A 245 -0.33 -15.02 -11.29
N ASP A 246 0.76 -15.75 -11.18
CA ASP A 246 0.77 -17.21 -11.09
C ASP A 246 0.32 -17.62 -9.69
N LEU A 247 -1.00 -17.58 -9.48
CA LEU A 247 -1.63 -17.80 -8.18
C LEU A 247 -1.90 -19.29 -7.95
N ALA A 248 -1.54 -19.78 -6.76
CA ALA A 248 -2.02 -21.07 -6.29
C ALA A 248 -3.56 -21.05 -6.09
N PRO A 249 -4.25 -22.20 -6.10
CA PRO A 249 -5.70 -22.26 -5.91
C PRO A 249 -6.18 -21.58 -4.62
N SER A 250 -5.42 -21.66 -3.53
CA SER A 250 -5.71 -20.97 -2.27
C SER A 250 -5.65 -19.45 -2.40
N GLU A 251 -4.67 -18.93 -3.14
CA GLU A 251 -4.53 -17.50 -3.42
C GLU A 251 -5.62 -17.00 -4.36
N THR A 252 -6.01 -17.78 -5.36
CA THR A 252 -7.14 -17.46 -6.25
C THR A 252 -8.43 -17.35 -5.46
N GLY A 253 -8.73 -18.31 -4.58
CA GLY A 253 -9.88 -18.25 -3.69
C GLY A 253 -9.83 -17.09 -2.69
N PHE A 254 -8.64 -16.76 -2.21
CA PHE A 254 -8.42 -15.60 -1.34
C PHE A 254 -8.70 -14.30 -2.11
N PHE A 255 -8.12 -14.11 -3.29
CA PHE A 255 -8.35 -12.95 -4.15
C PHE A 255 -9.84 -12.71 -4.42
N GLU A 256 -10.59 -13.74 -4.81
CA GLU A 256 -12.02 -13.62 -5.12
C GLU A 256 -12.85 -13.21 -3.91
N ARG A 257 -12.55 -13.72 -2.71
CA ARG A 257 -13.25 -13.33 -1.47
C ARG A 257 -12.94 -11.88 -1.07
N HIS A 258 -11.79 -11.33 -1.47
CA HIS A 258 -11.31 -10.01 -1.03
C HIS A 258 -11.50 -8.92 -2.08
N ARG A 259 -12.27 -9.12 -3.14
CA ARG A 259 -12.45 -8.13 -4.22
C ARG A 259 -12.91 -6.74 -3.75
N THR A 260 -13.55 -6.64 -2.61
CA THR A 260 -13.97 -5.36 -2.04
C THR A 260 -13.01 -4.81 -0.98
N TYR A 261 -11.91 -5.51 -0.72
CA TYR A 261 -11.03 -5.23 0.41
C TYR A 261 -10.46 -3.80 0.39
N ASP A 262 -9.76 -3.41 -0.66
CA ASP A 262 -9.13 -2.08 -0.72
C ASP A 262 -10.14 -0.95 -0.57
N ARG A 263 -11.32 -1.11 -1.16
CA ARG A 263 -12.40 -0.15 -1.04
C ARG A 263 -12.92 -0.02 0.40
N CYS A 264 -13.02 -1.13 1.11
CA CYS A 264 -13.42 -1.15 2.51
C CYS A 264 -12.30 -0.63 3.42
N TYR A 265 -11.08 -1.06 3.16
CA TYR A 265 -9.89 -0.71 3.92
C TYR A 265 -9.61 0.81 3.86
N THR A 266 -9.55 1.39 2.67
CA THR A 266 -9.29 2.83 2.50
C THR A 266 -10.37 3.71 3.10
N ARG A 267 -11.65 3.33 3.01
CA ARG A 267 -12.76 4.05 3.66
C ARG A 267 -12.70 3.95 5.18
N SER A 268 -12.36 2.77 5.71
CA SER A 268 -12.13 2.61 7.15
C SER A 268 -10.96 3.48 7.62
N TRP A 269 -9.88 3.53 6.86
CA TRP A 269 -8.75 4.43 7.13
C TRP A 269 -9.16 5.90 7.11
N LEU A 270 -10.01 6.33 6.17
CA LEU A 270 -10.51 7.70 6.12
C LEU A 270 -11.31 8.04 7.38
N VAL A 271 -12.23 7.18 7.81
CA VAL A 271 -12.99 7.38 9.05
C VAL A 271 -12.07 7.49 10.26
N ASN A 272 -11.14 6.52 10.41
CA ASN A 272 -10.20 6.51 11.52
C ASN A 272 -9.30 7.75 11.55
N SER A 273 -8.78 8.17 10.40
CA SER A 273 -7.92 9.34 10.27
C SER A 273 -8.67 10.63 10.60
N LEU A 274 -9.89 10.80 10.11
CA LEU A 274 -10.72 11.98 10.41
C LEU A 274 -11.04 12.08 11.90
N ILE A 275 -11.40 10.97 12.54
CA ILE A 275 -11.67 10.98 13.99
C ILE A 275 -10.41 11.37 14.77
N THR A 276 -9.27 10.85 14.38
CA THR A 276 -7.99 11.19 15.05
C THR A 276 -7.58 12.63 14.81
N LYS A 277 -7.66 13.12 13.56
CA LYS A 277 -7.12 14.43 13.17
C LYS A 277 -8.09 15.59 13.50
N VAL A 278 -9.40 15.37 13.39
CA VAL A 278 -10.40 16.41 13.67
C VAL A 278 -10.75 16.49 15.15
N TYR A 279 -10.90 15.34 15.83
CA TYR A 279 -11.37 15.30 17.22
C TYR A 279 -10.27 14.94 18.22
N GLY A 280 -9.07 14.55 17.78
CA GLY A 280 -7.94 14.20 18.65
C GLY A 280 -8.17 12.90 19.44
N TYR A 281 -9.06 12.00 18.98
CA TYR A 281 -9.41 10.79 19.74
C TYR A 281 -8.39 9.68 19.56
N GLY A 282 -7.91 9.13 20.68
CA GLY A 282 -7.15 7.89 20.73
C GLY A 282 -8.01 6.66 20.44
N ARG A 283 -7.39 5.47 20.41
CA ARG A 283 -8.00 4.19 19.97
C ARG A 283 -9.38 3.95 20.57
N GLU A 284 -9.51 3.93 21.89
CA GLU A 284 -10.78 3.56 22.57
C GLU A 284 -11.93 4.51 22.22
N LYS A 285 -11.68 5.83 22.29
CA LYS A 285 -12.71 6.84 21.97
C LYS A 285 -13.06 6.82 20.48
N ARG A 286 -12.08 6.56 19.62
CA ARG A 286 -12.28 6.44 18.17
C ARG A 286 -13.17 5.25 17.83
N GLU A 287 -12.88 4.08 18.39
CA GLU A 287 -13.71 2.88 18.20
C GLU A 287 -15.13 3.08 18.76
N ALA A 288 -15.28 3.72 19.93
CA ALA A 288 -16.58 4.04 20.49
C ALA A 288 -17.39 4.97 19.57
N LEU A 289 -16.77 6.02 19.04
CA LEU A 289 -17.42 6.94 18.10
C LEU A 289 -17.81 6.25 16.79
N ILE A 290 -16.95 5.38 16.25
CA ILE A 290 -17.28 4.59 15.05
C ILE A 290 -18.54 3.76 15.29
N ARG A 291 -18.65 3.06 16.45
CA ARG A 291 -19.81 2.24 16.78
C ARG A 291 -21.07 3.08 16.99
N ALA A 292 -20.96 4.23 17.66
CA ALA A 292 -22.08 5.17 17.86
C ALA A 292 -22.61 5.69 16.52
N CYS A 293 -21.74 6.16 15.64
CA CYS A 293 -22.13 6.61 14.29
C CYS A 293 -22.68 5.45 13.42
N ALA A 294 -22.15 4.24 13.57
CA ALA A 294 -22.68 3.05 12.88
C ALA A 294 -24.09 2.67 13.35
N ALA A 295 -24.42 2.95 14.62
CA ALA A 295 -25.76 2.80 15.19
C ALA A 295 -26.73 3.94 14.81
N GLY A 296 -26.25 4.98 14.13
CA GLY A 296 -27.06 6.09 13.64
C GLY A 296 -26.96 7.37 14.48
N GLU A 297 -26.07 7.43 15.47
CA GLU A 297 -25.81 8.66 16.21
C GLU A 297 -25.06 9.68 15.31
N GLU A 298 -25.35 10.96 15.52
CA GLU A 298 -24.66 12.00 14.78
C GLU A 298 -23.22 12.17 15.29
N PRO A 299 -22.24 12.38 14.37
CA PRO A 299 -20.90 12.75 14.77
C PRO A 299 -20.88 14.07 15.56
N PRO A 300 -19.89 14.28 16.47
CA PRO A 300 -19.71 15.54 17.14
C PRO A 300 -19.54 16.72 16.18
N ASP A 301 -19.70 17.95 16.68
CA ASP A 301 -19.51 19.17 15.87
C ASP A 301 -18.11 19.22 15.26
N GLY A 302 -18.03 19.75 14.04
CA GLY A 302 -16.80 19.83 13.26
C GLY A 302 -17.07 20.06 11.76
N PRO A 303 -16.04 19.94 10.91
CA PRO A 303 -16.17 20.18 9.47
C PRO A 303 -17.29 19.37 8.85
N GLN A 304 -18.13 20.02 8.04
CA GLN A 304 -19.37 19.44 7.51
C GLN A 304 -19.10 18.17 6.69
N LYS A 305 -18.09 18.19 5.83
CA LYS A 305 -17.76 17.02 5.00
C LYS A 305 -17.17 15.88 5.82
N ALA A 306 -16.36 16.18 6.85
CA ALA A 306 -15.85 15.16 7.75
C ALA A 306 -17.01 14.44 8.47
N ARG A 307 -17.99 15.19 9.03
CA ARG A 307 -19.19 14.62 9.66
C ARG A 307 -19.98 13.76 8.67
N ALA A 308 -20.16 14.23 7.42
CA ALA A 308 -20.86 13.47 6.39
C ALA A 308 -20.14 12.16 6.03
N VAL A 309 -18.80 12.17 5.95
CA VAL A 309 -17.97 10.97 5.73
C VAL A 309 -18.14 9.99 6.89
N LEU A 310 -18.08 10.47 8.14
CA LEU A 310 -18.26 9.65 9.33
C LEU A 310 -19.64 8.97 9.33
N SER A 311 -20.74 9.74 9.21
CA SER A 311 -22.10 9.19 9.18
C SER A 311 -22.29 8.16 8.05
N ARG A 312 -21.64 8.35 6.93
CA ARG A 312 -21.75 7.48 5.75
C ARG A 312 -20.98 6.19 5.90
N HIS A 313 -19.71 6.28 6.33
CA HIS A 313 -18.79 5.14 6.29
C HIS A 313 -18.56 4.45 7.64
N ALA A 314 -19.11 5.00 8.75
CA ALA A 314 -18.98 4.37 10.06
C ALA A 314 -19.52 2.92 10.11
N PRO A 315 -20.66 2.55 9.47
CA PRO A 315 -21.10 1.16 9.47
C PRO A 315 -20.08 0.20 8.86
N LEU A 316 -19.43 0.61 7.78
CA LEU A 316 -18.36 -0.16 7.14
C LEU A 316 -17.09 -0.19 8.02
N ALA A 317 -16.72 0.97 8.57
CA ALA A 317 -15.53 1.10 9.41
C ALA A 317 -15.65 0.25 10.69
N ALA A 318 -16.85 0.14 11.28
CA ALA A 318 -17.11 -0.73 12.44
C ALA A 318 -16.81 -2.20 12.11
N VAL A 319 -17.33 -2.71 10.98
CA VAL A 319 -17.06 -4.10 10.55
C VAL A 319 -15.57 -4.34 10.30
N MET A 320 -14.88 -3.39 9.66
CA MET A 320 -13.43 -3.50 9.42
C MET A 320 -12.63 -3.42 10.71
N THR A 321 -13.01 -2.56 11.65
CA THR A 321 -12.35 -2.44 12.96
C THR A 321 -12.49 -3.75 13.75
N ASP A 322 -13.70 -4.31 13.85
CA ASP A 322 -13.94 -5.57 14.54
C ASP A 322 -13.19 -6.74 13.88
N PHE A 323 -13.10 -6.75 12.56
CA PHE A 323 -12.31 -7.74 11.83
C PHE A 323 -10.81 -7.63 12.18
N TYR A 324 -10.23 -6.42 12.14
CA TYR A 324 -8.82 -6.24 12.44
C TYR A 324 -8.47 -6.50 13.90
N VAL A 325 -9.35 -6.15 14.84
CA VAL A 325 -9.17 -6.51 16.26
C VAL A 325 -9.07 -8.03 16.40
N LYS A 326 -9.96 -8.80 15.77
CA LYS A 326 -9.91 -10.26 15.79
C LYS A 326 -8.65 -10.82 15.15
N VAL A 327 -8.25 -10.31 13.97
CA VAL A 327 -7.02 -10.74 13.31
C VAL A 327 -5.79 -10.45 14.17
N GLN A 328 -5.76 -9.29 14.87
CA GLN A 328 -4.61 -8.89 15.67
C GLN A 328 -4.55 -9.59 17.03
N ASP A 329 -5.66 -9.73 17.68
CA ASP A 329 -5.69 -10.09 19.11
C ASP A 329 -6.16 -11.53 19.36
N GLU A 330 -6.89 -12.16 18.40
CA GLU A 330 -7.49 -13.47 18.58
C GLU A 330 -6.91 -14.52 17.61
N ASP A 331 -7.20 -14.43 16.31
CA ASP A 331 -6.85 -15.43 15.31
C ASP A 331 -6.48 -14.80 13.97
N ARG A 332 -5.26 -15.11 13.46
CA ARG A 332 -4.77 -14.65 12.16
C ARG A 332 -5.58 -15.20 10.98
N GLU A 333 -6.22 -16.34 11.15
CA GLU A 333 -7.08 -16.97 10.17
C GLU A 333 -8.55 -16.49 10.24
N THR A 334 -8.83 -15.44 11.03
CA THR A 334 -10.17 -14.83 11.11
C THR A 334 -10.75 -14.63 9.71
N PRO A 335 -11.94 -15.20 9.43
CA PRO A 335 -12.56 -15.07 8.12
C PRO A 335 -12.89 -13.62 7.77
N TYR A 336 -12.52 -13.19 6.56
CA TYR A 336 -12.88 -11.88 6.06
C TYR A 336 -14.40 -11.72 5.98
N PRO A 337 -14.99 -10.67 6.58
CA PRO A 337 -16.43 -10.50 6.69
C PRO A 337 -17.08 -9.97 5.39
N ALA A 338 -16.84 -10.65 4.27
CA ALA A 338 -17.21 -10.18 2.92
C ALA A 338 -18.70 -9.84 2.79
N GLU A 339 -19.60 -10.64 3.33
CA GLU A 339 -21.05 -10.40 3.26
C GLU A 339 -21.49 -9.17 4.04
N ALA A 340 -20.94 -8.97 5.27
CA ALA A 340 -21.27 -7.81 6.09
C ALA A 340 -20.77 -6.52 5.42
N LEU A 341 -19.56 -6.54 4.87
CA LEU A 341 -19.00 -5.42 4.12
C LEU A 341 -19.76 -5.15 2.82
N HIS A 342 -20.20 -6.19 2.12
CA HIS A 342 -21.03 -6.02 0.93
C HIS A 342 -22.37 -5.31 1.25
N ARG A 343 -23.05 -5.72 2.32
CA ARG A 343 -24.26 -5.04 2.81
C ARG A 343 -24.00 -3.57 3.16
N ALA A 344 -22.90 -3.29 3.87
CA ALA A 344 -22.52 -1.90 4.21
C ALA A 344 -22.25 -1.04 2.96
N LEU A 345 -21.57 -1.60 1.95
CA LEU A 345 -21.34 -0.92 0.68
C LEU A 345 -22.61 -0.67 -0.13
N GLN A 346 -23.59 -1.58 -0.09
CA GLN A 346 -24.88 -1.38 -0.75
C GLN A 346 -25.70 -0.27 -0.09
N ALA A 347 -25.76 -0.26 1.26
CA ALA A 347 -26.43 0.78 2.02
C ALA A 347 -25.84 2.19 1.74
N ASP A 348 -24.51 2.28 1.55
CA ASP A 348 -23.84 3.52 1.16
C ASP A 348 -24.31 4.02 -0.22
N ARG A 349 -24.45 3.12 -1.19
CA ARG A 349 -24.94 3.49 -2.54
C ARG A 349 -26.36 4.04 -2.54
N THR A 350 -27.24 3.43 -1.74
CA THR A 350 -28.64 3.87 -1.64
C THR A 350 -28.79 5.26 -1.00
N ARG A 351 -27.83 5.66 -0.15
CA ARG A 351 -27.81 7.00 0.49
C ARG A 351 -27.24 8.10 -0.44
N ARG A 352 -26.61 7.74 -1.54
CA ARG A 352 -26.05 8.69 -2.54
C ARG A 352 -27.01 9.04 -3.67
N GLY A 353 -28.03 8.21 -3.93
CA GLY A 353 -29.08 8.42 -4.95
C GLY A 353 -30.31 9.08 -4.36
#